data_fb91baa6df33405b611394732c1663a7
#
_entry.id   fb91baa6df33405b611394732c1663a7
#
_cell.length_a   1.000
_cell.length_b   1.000
_cell.length_c   1.000
_cell.angle_alpha   90.00
_cell.angle_beta   90.00
_cell.angle_gamma   90.00
#
_symmetry.space_group_name_H-M   'P 1'
#
loop_
_entity.id
_entity.type
_entity.pdbx_description
1 polymer ?
#
loop_
_entity_poly.entity_id
_entity_poly.type
_entity_poly.pdbx_seq_one_letter_code
_entity_poly.pdbx_strand_id
1 'polypeptide(L)'
;MLLVTSCSHESYIDYVREIPVKSTEIPTVELGLHRANTTYLMHGAITLQEKKDRMGQYYYVLWQDGQPDQKAQLTMHYQQAATGSKVLTKTITYPPKRNSGEKRAEFVFNGPEHKTQGDVLAWKLILSINGKPISIRKSYLWRDDETTKISSIPSRSI
;
A
#
# COMPACT_ATOMS: atom_id res chain seq x y z
N MET A 1 8.13 -44.50 0.43
CA MET A 1 8.57 -43.13 0.79
C MET A 1 7.81 -42.18 -0.09
N LEU A 2 6.72 -41.60 0.41
CA LEU A 2 5.86 -40.69 -0.33
C LEU A 2 6.47 -39.27 -0.17
N LEU A 3 7.02 -38.73 -1.26
CA LEU A 3 7.40 -37.33 -1.35
C LEU A 3 6.10 -36.50 -1.46
N VAL A 4 5.65 -35.93 -0.36
CA VAL A 4 4.58 -34.93 -0.38
C VAL A 4 5.23 -33.63 -0.87
N THR A 5 5.10 -33.35 -2.16
CA THR A 5 5.38 -32.02 -2.70
C THR A 5 4.35 -31.07 -2.17
N SER A 6 4.66 -30.38 -1.07
CA SER A 6 3.89 -29.25 -0.59
C SER A 6 3.98 -28.15 -1.64
N CYS A 7 2.91 -27.94 -2.41
CA CYS A 7 2.73 -26.71 -3.16
C CYS A 7 2.58 -25.58 -2.14
N SER A 8 3.69 -24.97 -1.73
CA SER A 8 3.65 -23.73 -0.97
C SER A 8 3.15 -22.65 -1.92
N HIS A 9 1.91 -22.24 -1.77
CA HIS A 9 1.42 -21.03 -2.41
C HIS A 9 2.19 -19.85 -1.82
N GLU A 10 2.93 -19.16 -2.66
CA GLU A 10 3.69 -18.00 -2.23
C GLU A 10 2.74 -16.83 -1.95
N SER A 11 3.03 -16.07 -0.91
CA SER A 11 2.35 -14.80 -0.64
C SER A 11 3.12 -13.66 -1.31
N TYR A 12 2.43 -12.80 -2.05
CA TYR A 12 3.06 -11.68 -2.76
C TYR A 12 2.08 -10.53 -3.02
N ILE A 13 2.63 -9.32 -3.18
CA ILE A 13 1.87 -8.16 -3.63
C ILE A 13 1.73 -8.24 -5.15
N ASP A 14 0.50 -8.34 -5.64
CA ASP A 14 0.20 -8.39 -7.06
C ASP A 14 0.35 -6.99 -7.69
N TYR A 15 -0.47 -6.04 -7.24
CA TYR A 15 -0.33 -4.66 -7.67
C TYR A 15 -0.74 -3.65 -6.59
N VAL A 16 -0.30 -2.42 -6.80
CA VAL A 16 -0.70 -1.25 -6.04
C VAL A 16 -1.26 -0.22 -7.04
N ARG A 17 -2.49 0.20 -6.82
CA ARG A 17 -3.16 1.22 -7.63
C ARG A 17 -3.33 2.48 -6.81
N GLU A 18 -2.80 3.58 -7.31
CA GLU A 18 -3.05 4.92 -6.77
C GLU A 18 -4.25 5.56 -7.48
N ILE A 19 -5.16 6.16 -6.70
CA ILE A 19 -6.29 6.92 -7.18
C ILE A 19 -6.27 8.28 -6.51
N PRO A 20 -5.81 9.34 -7.20
CA PRO A 20 -5.87 10.70 -6.70
C PRO A 20 -7.28 11.27 -6.90
N VAL A 21 -7.84 11.87 -5.86
CA VAL A 21 -9.11 12.61 -5.89
C VAL A 21 -8.80 14.08 -5.60
N LYS A 22 -8.67 14.87 -6.67
CA LYS A 22 -8.22 16.28 -6.59
C LYS A 22 -9.34 17.31 -6.71
N SER A 23 -10.56 16.86 -7.04
CA SER A 23 -11.71 17.74 -7.23
C SER A 23 -12.96 17.19 -6.54
N THR A 24 -13.81 18.08 -6.08
CA THR A 24 -15.16 17.75 -5.57
C THR A 24 -16.14 17.49 -6.72
N GLU A 25 -15.77 17.82 -7.94
CA GLU A 25 -16.57 17.58 -9.15
C GLU A 25 -16.16 16.25 -9.79
N ILE A 26 -17.16 15.53 -10.28
CA ILE A 26 -16.92 14.29 -11.03
C ILE A 26 -16.49 14.70 -12.44
N PRO A 27 -15.31 14.26 -12.90
CA PRO A 27 -14.82 14.60 -14.23
C PRO A 27 -15.81 14.16 -15.32
N THR A 28 -16.17 15.08 -16.21
CA THR A 28 -17.12 14.81 -17.32
C THR A 28 -16.43 14.21 -18.55
N VAL A 29 -15.12 14.42 -18.72
CA VAL A 29 -14.35 14.13 -19.93
C VAL A 29 -13.25 13.08 -19.75
N GLU A 30 -13.00 12.59 -18.52
CA GLU A 30 -11.93 11.62 -18.27
C GLU A 30 -12.32 10.17 -18.56
N LEU A 31 -11.31 9.35 -18.82
CA LEU A 31 -11.41 7.90 -19.03
C LEU A 31 -12.36 7.25 -18.01
N GLY A 32 -13.29 6.44 -18.46
CA GLY A 32 -14.42 5.91 -17.69
C GLY A 32 -14.06 5.28 -16.34
N LEU A 33 -12.85 4.72 -16.20
CA LEU A 33 -12.38 4.12 -14.96
C LEU A 33 -12.07 5.17 -13.88
N HIS A 34 -11.44 6.29 -14.23
CA HIS A 34 -11.16 7.37 -13.28
C HIS A 34 -12.45 8.00 -12.77
N ARG A 35 -13.40 8.24 -13.68
CA ARG A 35 -14.74 8.71 -13.33
C ARG A 35 -15.47 7.74 -12.39
N ALA A 36 -15.44 6.43 -12.69
CA ALA A 36 -16.08 5.41 -11.85
C ALA A 36 -15.50 5.39 -10.43
N ASN A 37 -14.18 5.47 -10.29
CA ASN A 37 -13.51 5.52 -8.99
C ASN A 37 -13.86 6.79 -8.22
N THR A 38 -13.83 7.96 -8.86
CA THR A 38 -14.20 9.23 -8.22
C THR A 38 -15.66 9.21 -7.78
N THR A 39 -16.56 8.70 -8.63
CA THR A 39 -17.98 8.53 -8.31
C THR A 39 -18.15 7.63 -7.08
N TYR A 40 -17.45 6.50 -7.03
CA TYR A 40 -17.49 5.57 -5.90
C TYR A 40 -17.00 6.23 -4.60
N LEU A 41 -15.85 6.91 -4.64
CA LEU A 41 -15.26 7.57 -3.48
C LEU A 41 -16.09 8.76 -2.99
N MET A 42 -16.80 9.45 -3.89
CA MET A 42 -17.69 10.57 -3.54
C MET A 42 -19.12 10.12 -3.22
N HIS A 43 -19.45 8.83 -3.38
CA HIS A 43 -20.80 8.33 -3.14
C HIS A 43 -21.24 8.59 -1.68
N GLY A 44 -22.42 9.17 -1.51
CA GLY A 44 -22.99 9.50 -0.20
C GLY A 44 -22.45 10.78 0.44
N ALA A 45 -21.50 11.50 -0.18
CA ALA A 45 -21.11 12.84 0.26
C ALA A 45 -22.12 13.86 -0.25
N ILE A 46 -22.92 14.43 0.64
CA ILE A 46 -24.01 15.37 0.31
C ILE A 46 -23.50 16.80 0.34
N THR A 47 -22.77 17.16 1.39
CA THR A 47 -22.26 18.51 1.58
C THR A 47 -20.92 18.73 0.88
N LEU A 48 -20.65 20.00 0.55
CA LEU A 48 -19.35 20.38 -0.02
C LEU A 48 -18.19 20.05 0.96
N GLN A 49 -18.44 20.16 2.25
CA GLN A 49 -17.43 19.84 3.26
C GLN A 49 -17.11 18.34 3.26
N GLU A 50 -18.12 17.46 3.24
CA GLU A 50 -17.91 16.01 3.12
C GLU A 50 -17.14 15.63 1.86
N LYS A 51 -17.47 16.28 0.72
CA LYS A 51 -16.72 16.07 -0.53
C LYS A 51 -15.27 16.50 -0.40
N LYS A 52 -14.99 17.65 0.21
CA LYS A 52 -13.62 18.14 0.46
C LYS A 52 -12.84 17.21 1.40
N ASP A 53 -13.49 16.60 2.38
CA ASP A 53 -12.86 15.68 3.31
C ASP A 53 -12.53 14.32 2.68
N ARG A 54 -13.16 14.01 1.54
CA ARG A 54 -12.83 12.82 0.74
C ARG A 54 -11.78 13.09 -0.35
N MET A 55 -11.34 14.32 -0.54
CA MET A 55 -10.22 14.62 -1.45
C MET A 55 -8.91 14.12 -0.86
N GLY A 56 -8.06 13.57 -1.71
CA GLY A 56 -6.76 13.03 -1.32
C GLY A 56 -6.30 11.91 -2.23
N GLN A 57 -5.51 11.00 -1.69
CA GLN A 57 -4.95 9.87 -2.41
C GLN A 57 -5.37 8.56 -1.75
N TYR A 58 -5.75 7.59 -2.57
CA TYR A 58 -6.19 6.27 -2.16
C TYR A 58 -5.31 5.23 -2.85
N TYR A 59 -4.74 4.32 -2.06
CA TYR A 59 -3.88 3.24 -2.55
C TYR A 59 -4.60 1.91 -2.33
N TYR A 60 -5.03 1.29 -3.42
CA TYR A 60 -5.62 -0.05 -3.41
C TYR A 60 -4.53 -1.08 -3.66
N VAL A 61 -4.40 -2.00 -2.74
CA VAL A 61 -3.40 -3.07 -2.79
C VAL A 61 -4.12 -4.40 -3.00
N LEU A 62 -3.73 -5.10 -4.04
CA LEU A 62 -4.11 -6.50 -4.25
C LEU A 62 -2.91 -7.38 -3.91
N TRP A 63 -3.10 -8.38 -3.07
CA TRP A 63 -2.06 -9.32 -2.70
C TRP A 63 -2.59 -10.73 -2.55
N GLN A 64 -1.75 -11.73 -2.80
CA GLN A 64 -2.06 -13.13 -2.65
C GLN A 64 -1.57 -13.63 -1.29
N ASP A 65 -2.44 -14.36 -0.58
CA ASP A 65 -2.14 -14.97 0.71
C ASP A 65 -2.01 -16.48 0.55
N GLY A 66 -0.79 -16.96 0.49
CA GLY A 66 -0.46 -18.39 0.45
C GLY A 66 -0.17 -18.99 1.83
N GLN A 67 -0.15 -18.17 2.89
CA GLN A 67 0.21 -18.58 4.25
C GLN A 67 -0.82 -18.08 5.29
N PRO A 68 -2.09 -18.50 5.18
CA PRO A 68 -3.19 -17.94 5.96
C PRO A 68 -3.10 -18.24 7.47
N ASP A 69 -2.36 -19.27 7.86
CA ASP A 69 -2.17 -19.68 9.27
C ASP A 69 -1.12 -18.83 9.99
N GLN A 70 -0.39 -17.99 9.28
CA GLN A 70 0.65 -17.12 9.82
C GLN A 70 0.18 -15.67 9.84
N LYS A 71 0.64 -14.88 10.82
CA LYS A 71 0.36 -13.44 10.88
C LYS A 71 0.95 -12.74 9.65
N ALA A 72 0.14 -11.95 8.95
CA ALA A 72 0.57 -11.13 7.83
C ALA A 72 0.46 -9.65 8.17
N GLN A 73 1.35 -8.83 7.61
CA GLN A 73 1.34 -7.38 7.74
C GLN A 73 1.67 -6.73 6.39
N LEU A 74 0.86 -5.75 6.02
CA LEU A 74 1.18 -4.79 4.96
C LEU A 74 1.61 -3.49 5.60
N THR A 75 2.85 -3.09 5.38
CA THR A 75 3.42 -1.86 5.92
C THR A 75 3.78 -0.92 4.78
N MET A 76 3.17 0.25 4.78
CA MET A 76 3.45 1.32 3.83
C MET A 76 4.32 2.37 4.49
N HIS A 77 5.56 2.52 4.02
CA HIS A 77 6.42 3.65 4.31
C HIS A 77 6.19 4.71 3.26
N TYR A 78 6.06 5.97 3.66
CA TYR A 78 5.74 7.04 2.72
C TYR A 78 6.31 8.39 3.15
N GLN A 79 6.46 9.28 2.19
CA GLN A 79 6.87 10.66 2.36
C GLN A 79 5.80 11.56 1.75
N GLN A 80 5.36 12.57 2.49
CA GLN A 80 4.39 13.56 2.03
C GLN A 80 5.06 14.92 1.75
N ALA A 81 4.40 15.77 0.98
CA ALA A 81 4.95 17.05 0.55
C ALA A 81 5.43 17.93 1.72
N ALA A 82 4.67 18.00 2.81
CA ALA A 82 5.04 18.80 3.98
C ALA A 82 6.04 18.11 4.90
N THR A 83 6.27 16.81 4.79
CA THR A 83 7.20 16.08 5.66
C THR A 83 8.62 16.02 5.11
N GLY A 84 8.82 16.44 3.86
CA GLY A 84 10.11 16.38 3.18
C GLY A 84 10.69 14.97 3.14
N SER A 85 11.90 14.78 3.66
CA SER A 85 12.58 13.49 3.70
C SER A 85 12.13 12.57 4.84
N LYS A 86 11.28 13.05 5.75
CA LYS A 86 10.80 12.24 6.89
C LYS A 86 9.89 11.12 6.37
N VAL A 87 10.23 9.89 6.72
CA VAL A 87 9.44 8.71 6.41
C VAL A 87 8.39 8.49 7.50
N LEU A 88 7.15 8.38 7.09
CA LEU A 88 6.01 8.00 7.91
C LEU A 88 5.59 6.56 7.59
N THR A 89 4.78 5.95 8.45
CA THR A 89 4.41 4.54 8.30
C THR A 89 2.93 4.32 8.63
N LYS A 90 2.24 3.57 7.77
CA LYS A 90 0.91 2.99 8.05
C LYS A 90 0.99 1.48 7.91
N THR A 91 0.36 0.73 8.83
CA THR A 91 0.39 -0.74 8.84
C THR A 91 -1.00 -1.32 8.96
N ILE A 92 -1.30 -2.31 8.13
CA ILE A 92 -2.49 -3.15 8.22
C ILE A 92 -2.05 -4.54 8.65
N THR A 93 -2.63 -5.06 9.72
CA THR A 93 -2.29 -6.37 10.27
C THR A 93 -3.43 -7.35 10.04
N TYR A 94 -3.07 -8.53 9.58
CA TYR A 94 -3.98 -9.65 9.36
C TYR A 94 -3.66 -10.77 10.36
N PRO A 95 -4.62 -11.19 11.20
CA PRO A 95 -4.41 -12.27 12.17
C PRO A 95 -4.20 -13.61 11.45
N PRO A 96 -3.63 -14.62 12.10
CA PRO A 96 -3.59 -16.00 11.59
C PRO A 96 -5.00 -16.59 11.48
N LYS A 97 -5.12 -17.73 10.80
CA LYS A 97 -6.38 -18.45 10.53
C LYS A 97 -7.35 -17.66 9.64
N ARG A 98 -6.82 -17.11 8.56
CA ARG A 98 -7.58 -16.45 7.48
C ARG A 98 -7.89 -17.44 6.37
N ASN A 99 -8.77 -17.04 5.45
CA ASN A 99 -8.89 -17.73 4.18
C ASN A 99 -7.65 -17.43 3.31
N SER A 100 -7.14 -18.41 2.58
CA SER A 100 -6.10 -18.20 1.57
C SER A 100 -6.64 -17.45 0.34
N GLY A 101 -5.74 -17.06 -0.55
CA GLY A 101 -6.07 -16.46 -1.83
C GLY A 101 -6.02 -14.93 -1.83
N GLU A 102 -6.73 -14.33 -2.77
CA GLU A 102 -6.70 -12.89 -3.02
C GLU A 102 -7.20 -12.08 -1.82
N LYS A 103 -6.44 -11.07 -1.47
CA LYS A 103 -6.77 -10.08 -0.42
C LYS A 103 -6.69 -8.67 -0.97
N ARG A 104 -7.55 -7.81 -0.43
CA ARG A 104 -7.57 -6.38 -0.76
C ARG A 104 -7.28 -5.56 0.48
N ALA A 105 -6.46 -4.55 0.32
CA ALA A 105 -6.15 -3.57 1.34
C ALA A 105 -6.26 -2.17 0.77
N GLU A 106 -6.50 -1.20 1.64
CA GLU A 106 -6.61 0.20 1.25
C GLU A 106 -5.82 1.07 2.23
N PHE A 107 -4.96 1.93 1.69
CA PHE A 107 -4.32 2.99 2.44
C PHE A 107 -4.90 4.32 1.97
N VAL A 108 -5.42 5.11 2.91
CA VAL A 108 -6.13 6.35 2.64
C VAL A 108 -5.39 7.53 3.22
N PHE A 109 -5.23 8.57 2.39
CA PHE A 109 -4.63 9.85 2.74
C PHE A 109 -5.58 10.96 2.30
N ASN A 110 -6.52 11.33 3.14
CA ASN A 110 -7.56 12.31 2.83
C ASN A 110 -7.85 13.24 4.02
N GLY A 111 -8.81 14.13 3.85
CA GLY A 111 -9.31 15.01 4.88
C GLY A 111 -8.25 15.92 5.51
N PRO A 112 -8.27 16.12 6.85
CA PRO A 112 -7.34 16.99 7.54
C PRO A 112 -5.88 16.59 7.40
N GLU A 113 -5.58 15.28 7.37
CA GLU A 113 -4.22 14.77 7.16
C GLU A 113 -3.69 15.22 5.80
N HIS A 114 -4.44 15.01 4.73
CA HIS A 114 -4.02 15.41 3.39
C HIS A 114 -3.91 16.94 3.24
N LYS A 115 -4.86 17.69 3.85
CA LYS A 115 -4.81 19.16 3.82
C LYS A 115 -3.55 19.72 4.49
N THR A 116 -3.09 19.07 5.57
CA THR A 116 -1.94 19.53 6.35
C THR A 116 -0.62 19.03 5.79
N GLN A 117 -0.57 17.76 5.40
CA GLN A 117 0.68 17.09 5.00
C GLN A 117 0.89 17.06 3.49
N GLY A 118 -0.17 17.31 2.71
CA GLY A 118 -0.13 17.29 1.24
C GLY A 118 -0.09 15.88 0.66
N ASP A 119 0.20 15.81 -0.62
CA ASP A 119 0.26 14.55 -1.38
C ASP A 119 1.40 13.63 -0.91
N VAL A 120 1.17 12.33 -0.96
CA VAL A 120 2.22 11.31 -0.87
C VAL A 120 3.06 11.38 -2.15
N LEU A 121 4.35 11.67 -2.01
CA LEU A 121 5.27 11.84 -3.13
C LEU A 121 6.05 10.55 -3.44
N ALA A 122 6.40 9.81 -2.40
CA ALA A 122 7.12 8.55 -2.53
C ALA A 122 6.62 7.54 -1.50
N TRP A 123 6.56 6.27 -1.90
CA TRP A 123 6.11 5.21 -1.02
C TRP A 123 6.82 3.88 -1.30
N LYS A 124 6.90 3.05 -0.27
CA LYS A 124 7.37 1.67 -0.31
C LYS A 124 6.42 0.81 0.52
N LEU A 125 5.88 -0.23 -0.09
CA LEU A 125 4.97 -1.19 0.53
C LEU A 125 5.68 -2.52 0.73
N ILE A 126 5.59 -3.06 1.94
CA ILE A 126 6.22 -4.32 2.35
C ILE A 126 5.13 -5.27 2.84
N LEU A 127 5.06 -6.45 2.26
CA LEU A 127 4.30 -7.58 2.81
C LEU A 127 5.23 -8.44 3.63
N SER A 128 4.89 -8.63 4.91
CA SER A 128 5.65 -9.47 5.84
C SER A 128 4.79 -10.60 6.38
N ILE A 129 5.35 -11.79 6.47
CA ILE A 129 4.74 -12.95 7.14
C ILE A 129 5.57 -13.28 8.38
N ASN A 130 4.94 -13.33 9.55
CA ASN A 130 5.59 -13.49 10.85
C ASN A 130 6.80 -12.56 11.05
N GLY A 131 6.66 -11.30 10.62
CA GLY A 131 7.70 -10.29 10.71
C GLY A 131 8.81 -10.38 9.65
N LYS A 132 8.83 -11.43 8.82
CA LYS A 132 9.79 -11.57 7.72
C LYS A 132 9.23 -10.92 6.44
N PRO A 133 9.91 -9.92 5.85
CA PRO A 133 9.51 -9.34 4.59
C PRO A 133 9.64 -10.36 3.46
N ILE A 134 8.57 -10.50 2.66
CA ILE A 134 8.51 -11.49 1.56
C ILE A 134 8.21 -10.86 0.21
N SER A 135 7.57 -9.70 0.18
CA SER A 135 7.27 -9.00 -1.08
C SER A 135 7.32 -7.50 -0.87
N ILE A 136 7.90 -6.79 -1.84
CA ILE A 136 8.09 -5.34 -1.78
C ILE A 136 7.62 -4.72 -3.10
N ARG A 137 6.86 -3.63 -2.99
CA ARG A 137 6.53 -2.71 -4.08
C ARG A 137 6.91 -1.29 -3.67
N LYS A 138 7.36 -0.48 -4.62
CA LYS A 138 7.72 0.92 -4.36
C LYS A 138 7.37 1.81 -5.54
N SER A 139 7.11 3.07 -5.25
CA SER A 139 6.96 4.11 -6.27
C SER A 139 8.29 4.42 -6.94
N TYR A 140 8.23 5.00 -8.12
CA TYR A 140 9.43 5.40 -8.88
C TYR A 140 10.33 6.39 -8.10
N LEU A 141 9.74 7.28 -7.31
CA LEU A 141 10.47 8.30 -6.56
C LEU A 141 11.04 7.78 -5.23
N TRP A 142 10.67 6.58 -4.79
CA TRP A 142 11.23 6.00 -3.56
C TRP A 142 12.71 5.65 -3.74
N ARG A 143 13.54 6.21 -2.86
CA ARG A 143 14.96 5.87 -2.78
C ARG A 143 15.20 5.08 -1.52
N ASP A 144 15.82 3.91 -1.65
CA ASP A 144 16.34 3.18 -0.50
C ASP A 144 17.63 3.87 -0.09
N ASP A 145 17.77 4.25 1.19
CA ASP A 145 19.02 4.80 1.71
C ASP A 145 20.14 3.78 1.50
N GLU A 146 21.22 4.19 0.88
CA GLU A 146 22.36 3.30 0.59
C GLU A 146 23.02 2.72 1.84
N THR A 147 22.71 3.26 3.03
CA THR A 147 23.27 2.85 4.32
C THR A 147 22.84 1.44 4.76
N THR A 148 21.81 0.87 4.17
CA THR A 148 21.32 -0.48 4.54
C THR A 148 22.03 -1.62 3.79
N LYS A 149 22.87 -1.30 2.79
CA LYS A 149 23.57 -2.32 1.96
C LYS A 149 24.85 -2.91 2.56
N ILE A 150 25.34 -2.40 3.70
CA ILE A 150 26.69 -2.77 4.22
C ILE A 150 26.65 -3.96 5.18
N SER A 151 25.50 -4.46 5.62
CA SER A 151 25.43 -5.53 6.62
C SER A 151 25.28 -6.97 6.11
N SER A 152 25.41 -7.21 4.80
CA SER A 152 25.26 -8.56 4.23
C SER A 152 26.44 -9.06 3.40
N ILE A 153 27.67 -8.64 3.70
CA ILE A 153 28.86 -9.27 3.13
C ILE A 153 29.36 -10.30 4.14
N PRO A 154 29.28 -11.62 3.85
CA PRO A 154 29.91 -12.61 4.70
C PRO A 154 31.43 -12.46 4.55
N SER A 155 32.12 -12.21 5.67
CA SER A 155 33.57 -12.25 5.75
C SER A 155 34.08 -13.63 5.33
N ARG A 156 34.71 -13.70 4.16
CA ARG A 156 35.56 -14.84 3.82
C ARG A 156 36.83 -14.73 4.61
N SER A 157 36.98 -15.62 5.59
CA SER A 157 38.29 -15.89 6.24
C SER A 157 39.20 -16.58 5.24
N ILE A 158 40.42 -16.08 5.12
CA ILE A 158 41.55 -16.68 4.46
C ILE A 158 42.12 -17.78 5.37
#